data_42320b14fa4c61933dc1f6528a249b9e
#
_entry.id   42320b14fa4c61933dc1f6528a249b9e
#
_cell.length_a   1.000
_cell.length_b   1.000
_cell.length_c   1.000
_cell.angle_alpha   90.00
_cell.angle_beta   90.00
_cell.angle_gamma   90.00
#
_symmetry.space_group_name_H-M   'P 1'
#
loop_
_entity.id
_entity.type
_entity.pdbx_description
1 polymer ?
#
loop_
_entity_poly.entity_id
_entity_poly.type
_entity_poly.pdbx_seq_one_letter_code
_entity_poly.pdbx_strand_id
1 'polypeptide(L)'
;QLLLHSPSELKNKILPEIVSGSKIGSFGIYENDRYEINDENISTVAENNDNGYILNGKKSYVMFGDTSDYFAILAKSEDGFKFIMVDKDNPGVTISETTSLDQTRPMAEIILENVEVGNENFMFDIKEDENIWNKVKHISISFLAMEQVGGAQACLDMSTQYAKERIQFGRPIGSFQAIQHMCADMLLQIESAKSIAYSSVRVDSDDIVELEMSSSMAKAYCSDVFNKVSGDNIQVHGGIGFTWEHPAHLYFKKAKSDSLIFGTAKSARNDVSRLLSL
;
A
#
# COMPACT_ATOMS: atom_id res chain seq x y z
N GLN A 1 1.00 0.10 -13.21
CA GLN A 1 2.08 -0.83 -13.60
C GLN A 1 1.49 -2.16 -14.11
N LEU A 2 0.60 -2.86 -13.39
CA LEU A 2 0.04 -4.13 -13.88
C LEU A 2 -0.49 -4.04 -15.32
N LEU A 3 -1.28 -3.00 -15.64
CA LEU A 3 -1.81 -2.77 -16.99
C LEU A 3 -0.73 -2.49 -18.04
N LEU A 4 0.41 -1.91 -17.67
CA LEU A 4 1.49 -1.64 -18.64
C LEU A 4 2.11 -2.93 -19.18
N HIS A 5 2.09 -3.99 -18.38
CA HIS A 5 2.60 -5.31 -18.76
C HIS A 5 1.51 -6.25 -19.31
N SER A 6 0.26 -5.82 -19.32
CA SER A 6 -0.86 -6.59 -19.89
C SER A 6 -0.85 -6.57 -21.43
N PRO A 7 -1.54 -7.52 -22.09
CA PRO A 7 -1.73 -7.50 -23.54
C PRO A 7 -2.25 -6.17 -24.05
N SER A 8 -1.83 -5.78 -25.25
CA SER A 8 -2.11 -4.45 -25.81
C SER A 8 -3.60 -4.14 -25.92
N GLU A 9 -4.46 -5.13 -26.15
CA GLU A 9 -5.90 -4.97 -26.24
C GLU A 9 -6.50 -4.53 -24.90
N LEU A 10 -6.21 -5.27 -23.83
CA LEU A 10 -6.67 -4.94 -22.48
C LEU A 10 -6.12 -3.60 -22.01
N LYS A 11 -4.82 -3.36 -22.22
CA LYS A 11 -4.17 -2.11 -21.86
C LYS A 11 -4.81 -0.91 -22.56
N ASN A 12 -5.03 -0.99 -23.89
CA ASN A 12 -5.60 0.11 -24.65
C ASN A 12 -7.07 0.37 -24.32
N LYS A 13 -7.79 -0.63 -23.83
CA LYS A 13 -9.18 -0.51 -23.37
C LYS A 13 -9.24 0.20 -22.01
N ILE A 14 -8.48 -0.25 -21.01
CA ILE A 14 -8.67 0.15 -19.61
C ILE A 14 -7.78 1.33 -19.21
N LEU A 15 -6.52 1.39 -19.67
CA LEU A 15 -5.58 2.41 -19.22
C LEU A 15 -6.05 3.86 -19.46
N PRO A 16 -6.68 4.21 -20.60
CA PRO A 16 -7.21 5.57 -20.80
C PRO A 16 -8.28 5.96 -19.78
N GLU A 17 -9.14 5.02 -19.37
CA GLU A 17 -10.20 5.26 -18.38
C GLU A 17 -9.61 5.51 -16.99
N ILE A 18 -8.58 4.73 -16.60
CA ILE A 18 -7.86 4.95 -15.34
C ILE A 18 -7.11 6.29 -15.34
N VAL A 19 -6.41 6.62 -16.44
CA VAL A 19 -5.63 7.86 -16.54
C VAL A 19 -6.53 9.09 -16.52
N SER A 20 -7.70 9.03 -17.16
CA SER A 20 -8.69 10.13 -17.12
C SER A 20 -9.42 10.24 -15.80
N GLY A 21 -9.33 9.23 -14.91
CA GLY A 21 -10.08 9.15 -13.66
C GLY A 21 -11.58 8.84 -13.85
N SER A 22 -12.01 8.43 -15.06
CA SER A 22 -13.40 8.01 -15.31
C SER A 22 -13.71 6.66 -14.70
N LYS A 23 -12.67 5.83 -14.47
CA LYS A 23 -12.74 4.53 -13.82
C LYS A 23 -11.62 4.38 -12.79
N ILE A 24 -11.88 3.59 -11.76
CA ILE A 24 -10.94 3.28 -10.69
C ILE A 24 -10.58 1.80 -10.78
N GLY A 25 -9.29 1.50 -10.68
CA GLY A 25 -8.78 0.13 -10.62
C GLY A 25 -8.12 -0.17 -9.29
N SER A 26 -8.33 -1.37 -8.79
CA SER A 26 -7.62 -1.90 -7.64
C SER A 26 -7.05 -3.29 -7.96
N PHE A 27 -6.37 -3.88 -7.00
CA PHE A 27 -5.84 -5.24 -7.15
C PHE A 27 -6.15 -6.07 -5.90
N GLY A 28 -6.52 -7.33 -6.12
CA GLY A 28 -6.78 -8.31 -5.08
C GLY A 28 -5.69 -9.38 -5.07
N ILE A 29 -4.79 -9.29 -4.07
CA ILE A 29 -3.69 -10.25 -3.89
C ILE A 29 -3.77 -10.99 -2.56
N TYR A 30 -4.30 -10.34 -1.51
CA TYR A 30 -4.29 -10.89 -0.17
C TYR A 30 -5.47 -11.81 0.11
N GLU A 31 -5.21 -12.88 0.86
CA GLU A 31 -6.21 -13.81 1.36
C GLU A 31 -5.90 -14.18 2.82
N ASN A 32 -6.93 -14.34 3.64
CA ASN A 32 -6.83 -14.89 5.01
C ASN A 32 -5.73 -14.22 5.88
N ASP A 33 -5.63 -12.90 5.88
CA ASP A 33 -4.67 -12.12 6.67
C ASP A 33 -3.18 -12.36 6.33
N ARG A 34 -2.89 -12.95 5.17
CA ARG A 34 -1.53 -13.23 4.71
C ARG A 34 -1.16 -12.38 3.51
N TYR A 35 0.08 -11.92 3.46
CA TYR A 35 0.59 -11.04 2.38
C TYR A 35 1.66 -11.68 1.51
N GLU A 36 2.04 -12.91 1.77
CA GLU A 36 3.01 -13.63 0.93
C GLU A 36 2.28 -14.38 -0.18
N ILE A 37 2.76 -14.21 -1.41
CA ILE A 37 2.23 -14.93 -2.57
C ILE A 37 2.93 -16.27 -2.67
N ASN A 38 2.24 -17.32 -2.25
CA ASN A 38 2.67 -18.72 -2.37
C ASN A 38 1.47 -19.64 -2.42
N ASP A 39 1.72 -20.90 -2.70
CA ASP A 39 0.69 -21.94 -2.83
C ASP A 39 -0.17 -22.16 -1.57
N GLU A 40 0.37 -21.85 -0.40
CA GLU A 40 -0.34 -22.01 0.88
C GLU A 40 -1.28 -20.84 1.17
N ASN A 41 -0.98 -19.67 0.63
CA ASN A 41 -1.66 -18.42 0.96
C ASN A 41 -2.69 -18.01 -0.09
N ILE A 42 -2.61 -18.52 -1.32
CA ILE A 42 -3.53 -18.20 -2.42
C ILE A 42 -4.43 -19.41 -2.68
N SER A 43 -5.70 -19.23 -2.36
CA SER A 43 -6.76 -20.24 -2.56
C SER A 43 -7.75 -19.86 -3.67
N THR A 44 -7.75 -18.60 -4.13
CA THR A 44 -8.52 -18.18 -5.30
C THR A 44 -8.02 -18.93 -6.53
N VAL A 45 -8.91 -19.62 -7.23
CA VAL A 45 -8.59 -20.40 -8.42
C VAL A 45 -9.12 -19.72 -9.69
N ALA A 46 -8.40 -19.92 -10.79
CA ALA A 46 -8.81 -19.61 -12.14
C ALA A 46 -8.75 -20.88 -12.96
N GLU A 47 -9.91 -21.47 -13.20
CA GLU A 47 -10.05 -22.66 -14.05
C GLU A 47 -10.18 -22.24 -15.50
N ASN A 48 -9.43 -22.89 -16.39
CA ASN A 48 -9.54 -22.65 -17.83
C ASN A 48 -10.89 -23.18 -18.35
N ASN A 49 -11.55 -22.41 -19.21
CA ASN A 49 -12.67 -22.87 -20.01
C ASN A 49 -12.39 -22.59 -21.51
N ASP A 50 -13.30 -23.00 -22.40
CA ASP A 50 -13.11 -22.87 -23.85
C ASP A 50 -12.89 -21.41 -24.31
N ASN A 51 -13.37 -20.42 -23.55
CA ASN A 51 -13.37 -19.00 -23.94
C ASN A 51 -12.58 -18.09 -22.98
N GLY A 52 -11.99 -18.62 -21.91
CA GLY A 52 -11.29 -17.83 -20.92
C GLY A 52 -11.13 -18.54 -19.58
N TYR A 53 -11.60 -17.91 -18.50
CA TYR A 53 -11.41 -18.39 -17.13
C TYR A 53 -12.70 -18.33 -16.32
N ILE A 54 -12.86 -19.26 -15.38
CA ILE A 54 -13.86 -19.22 -14.31
C ILE A 54 -13.13 -19.00 -12.99
N LEU A 55 -13.40 -17.88 -12.32
CA LEU A 55 -12.76 -17.54 -11.05
C LEU A 55 -13.68 -17.88 -9.88
N ASN A 56 -13.08 -18.55 -8.88
CA ASN A 56 -13.70 -18.85 -7.61
C ASN A 56 -12.74 -18.53 -6.47
N GLY A 57 -13.21 -17.82 -5.45
CA GLY A 57 -12.42 -17.50 -4.27
C GLY A 57 -12.78 -16.18 -3.62
N LYS A 58 -11.86 -15.70 -2.76
CA LYS A 58 -12.09 -14.47 -2.00
C LYS A 58 -10.79 -13.71 -1.83
N LYS A 59 -10.82 -12.40 -2.07
CA LYS A 59 -9.73 -11.48 -1.80
C LYS A 59 -10.08 -10.58 -0.62
N SER A 60 -9.15 -10.46 0.30
CA SER A 60 -9.26 -9.61 1.49
C SER A 60 -8.43 -8.35 1.34
N TYR A 61 -8.80 -7.30 2.07
CA TYR A 61 -8.06 -6.04 2.14
C TYR A 61 -7.79 -5.38 0.78
N VAL A 62 -8.74 -5.47 -0.15
CA VAL A 62 -8.67 -4.80 -1.44
C VAL A 62 -8.88 -3.31 -1.23
N MET A 63 -7.81 -2.53 -1.43
CA MET A 63 -7.82 -1.08 -1.20
C MET A 63 -8.80 -0.40 -2.16
N PHE A 64 -9.69 0.45 -1.60
CA PHE A 64 -10.75 1.13 -2.36
C PHE A 64 -11.63 0.17 -3.18
N GLY A 65 -11.78 -1.10 -2.72
CA GLY A 65 -12.53 -2.11 -3.46
C GLY A 65 -14.02 -1.77 -3.61
N ASP A 66 -14.60 -1.03 -2.67
CA ASP A 66 -15.98 -0.53 -2.70
C ASP A 66 -16.23 0.49 -3.82
N THR A 67 -15.23 1.28 -4.16
CA THR A 67 -15.30 2.34 -5.17
C THR A 67 -14.65 1.97 -6.50
N SER A 68 -13.93 0.85 -6.58
CA SER A 68 -13.24 0.40 -7.78
C SER A 68 -14.19 -0.18 -8.82
N ASP A 69 -13.89 0.07 -10.09
CA ASP A 69 -14.61 -0.48 -11.25
C ASP A 69 -13.97 -1.77 -11.76
N TYR A 70 -12.63 -1.86 -11.63
CA TYR A 70 -11.82 -2.97 -12.12
C TYR A 70 -10.94 -3.54 -11.03
N PHE A 71 -10.80 -4.87 -11.01
CA PHE A 71 -9.95 -5.61 -10.10
C PHE A 71 -8.95 -6.46 -10.86
N ALA A 72 -7.65 -6.20 -10.66
CA ALA A 72 -6.61 -7.14 -11.05
C ALA A 72 -6.53 -8.24 -10.00
N ILE A 73 -7.08 -9.40 -10.26
CA ILE A 73 -7.18 -10.52 -9.32
C ILE A 73 -6.03 -11.49 -9.55
N LEU A 74 -5.26 -11.76 -8.48
CA LEU A 74 -4.30 -12.84 -8.45
C LEU A 74 -5.03 -14.16 -8.17
N ALA A 75 -4.91 -15.12 -9.08
CA ALA A 75 -5.52 -16.44 -8.93
C ALA A 75 -4.53 -17.55 -9.28
N LYS A 76 -4.71 -18.70 -8.66
CA LYS A 76 -3.96 -19.92 -8.96
C LYS A 76 -4.63 -20.65 -10.12
N SER A 77 -3.85 -21.11 -11.09
CA SER A 77 -4.27 -21.97 -12.18
C SER A 77 -3.42 -23.26 -12.20
N GLU A 78 -3.70 -24.18 -13.11
CA GLU A 78 -2.92 -25.41 -13.27
C GLU A 78 -1.44 -25.13 -13.55
N ASP A 79 -1.13 -24.04 -14.26
CA ASP A 79 0.21 -23.69 -14.71
C ASP A 79 0.97 -22.75 -13.75
N GLY A 80 0.30 -22.20 -12.71
CA GLY A 80 0.89 -21.24 -11.78
C GLY A 80 -0.05 -20.12 -11.38
N PHE A 81 0.50 -18.95 -11.03
CA PHE A 81 -0.27 -17.79 -10.61
C PHE A 81 -0.45 -16.80 -11.76
N LYS A 82 -1.69 -16.37 -11.96
CA LYS A 82 -2.08 -15.44 -13.02
C LYS A 82 -2.73 -14.19 -12.43
N PHE A 83 -2.47 -13.05 -13.07
CA PHE A 83 -3.30 -11.88 -12.87
C PHE A 83 -4.36 -11.83 -13.97
N ILE A 84 -5.61 -11.69 -13.54
CA ILE A 84 -6.78 -11.64 -14.42
C ILE A 84 -7.61 -10.41 -14.05
N MET A 85 -8.01 -9.63 -15.06
CA MET A 85 -8.86 -8.46 -14.87
C MET A 85 -10.31 -8.86 -14.70
N VAL A 86 -10.96 -8.36 -13.65
CA VAL A 86 -12.37 -8.59 -13.36
C VAL A 86 -13.07 -7.24 -13.26
N ASP A 87 -14.19 -7.09 -13.96
CA ASP A 87 -15.07 -5.94 -13.83
C ASP A 87 -15.99 -6.13 -12.60
N LYS A 88 -16.25 -5.05 -11.86
CA LYS A 88 -17.11 -5.11 -10.66
C LYS A 88 -18.54 -5.59 -10.98
N ASP A 89 -19.00 -5.31 -12.18
CA ASP A 89 -20.37 -5.63 -12.63
C ASP A 89 -20.48 -7.06 -13.20
N ASN A 90 -19.37 -7.85 -13.23
CA ASN A 90 -19.45 -9.24 -13.66
C ASN A 90 -20.38 -10.04 -12.74
N PRO A 91 -21.26 -10.88 -13.31
CA PRO A 91 -22.05 -11.81 -12.51
C PRO A 91 -21.16 -12.69 -11.63
N GLY A 92 -21.57 -12.87 -10.36
CA GLY A 92 -20.79 -13.64 -9.36
C GLY A 92 -19.77 -12.82 -8.57
N VAL A 93 -19.55 -11.56 -8.88
CA VAL A 93 -18.74 -10.65 -8.06
C VAL A 93 -19.59 -10.07 -6.95
N THR A 94 -19.14 -10.25 -5.71
CA THR A 94 -19.75 -9.61 -4.53
C THR A 94 -18.69 -8.81 -3.79
N ILE A 95 -19.01 -7.54 -3.49
CA ILE A 95 -18.11 -6.61 -2.79
C ILE A 95 -18.68 -6.36 -1.40
N SER A 96 -17.88 -6.55 -0.36
CA SER A 96 -18.25 -6.32 1.03
C SER A 96 -17.24 -5.39 1.70
N GLU A 97 -17.71 -4.29 2.29
CA GLU A 97 -16.84 -3.38 3.05
C GLU A 97 -16.18 -4.10 4.23
N THR A 98 -14.91 -3.80 4.46
CA THR A 98 -14.15 -4.28 5.60
C THR A 98 -13.89 -3.15 6.58
N THR A 99 -14.25 -3.34 7.84
CA THR A 99 -13.93 -2.35 8.89
C THR A 99 -12.41 -2.25 9.05
N SER A 100 -11.85 -1.09 8.73
CA SER A 100 -10.43 -0.80 8.84
C SER A 100 -10.13 0.16 10.00
N LEU A 101 -8.96 -0.02 10.63
CA LEU A 101 -8.42 0.95 11.58
C LEU A 101 -8.17 2.30 10.91
N ASP A 102 -7.64 2.29 9.69
CA ASP A 102 -7.42 3.46 8.85
C ASP A 102 -8.64 3.75 7.99
N GLN A 103 -9.45 4.70 8.42
CA GLN A 103 -10.64 5.14 7.68
C GLN A 103 -10.33 6.02 6.47
N THR A 104 -9.08 6.43 6.30
CA THR A 104 -8.63 7.22 5.14
C THR A 104 -8.32 6.35 3.93
N ARG A 105 -8.23 5.01 4.14
CA ARG A 105 -8.02 4.01 3.10
C ARG A 105 -9.06 2.89 3.25
N PRO A 106 -10.27 3.08 2.72
CA PRO A 106 -11.30 2.05 2.73
C PRO A 106 -10.79 0.76 2.11
N MET A 107 -11.19 -0.36 2.68
CA MET A 107 -10.84 -1.70 2.19
C MET A 107 -12.12 -2.52 2.03
N ALA A 108 -12.09 -3.47 1.10
CA ALA A 108 -13.19 -4.40 0.88
C ALA A 108 -12.70 -5.85 0.74
N GLU A 109 -13.61 -6.77 0.97
CA GLU A 109 -13.50 -8.14 0.50
C GLU A 109 -14.16 -8.25 -0.87
N ILE A 110 -13.49 -8.96 -1.79
CA ILE A 110 -14.05 -9.30 -3.11
C ILE A 110 -14.27 -10.81 -3.14
N ILE A 111 -15.52 -11.21 -3.25
CA ILE A 111 -15.92 -12.62 -3.34
C ILE A 111 -16.22 -12.91 -4.81
N LEU A 112 -15.70 -14.01 -5.31
CA LEU A 112 -15.82 -14.48 -6.68
C LEU A 112 -16.50 -15.86 -6.65
N GLU A 113 -17.70 -15.94 -7.22
CA GLU A 113 -18.48 -17.18 -7.31
C GLU A 113 -18.83 -17.46 -8.76
N ASN A 114 -18.09 -18.39 -9.39
CA ASN A 114 -18.21 -18.74 -10.79
C ASN A 114 -18.17 -17.51 -11.73
N VAL A 115 -17.21 -16.62 -11.48
CA VAL A 115 -17.04 -15.41 -12.29
C VAL A 115 -16.39 -15.79 -13.61
N GLU A 116 -17.15 -15.69 -14.69
CA GLU A 116 -16.67 -15.97 -16.04
C GLU A 116 -16.05 -14.72 -16.66
N VAL A 117 -14.82 -14.85 -17.18
CA VAL A 117 -14.11 -13.79 -17.91
C VAL A 117 -13.47 -14.36 -19.17
N GLY A 118 -13.47 -13.59 -20.24
CA GLY A 118 -12.84 -13.98 -21.49
C GLY A 118 -11.30 -13.96 -21.46
N ASN A 119 -10.66 -14.59 -22.47
CA ASN A 119 -9.21 -14.57 -22.63
C ASN A 119 -8.63 -13.17 -22.75
N GLU A 120 -9.41 -12.21 -23.23
CA GLU A 120 -9.01 -10.79 -23.33
C GLU A 120 -8.78 -10.13 -21.97
N ASN A 121 -9.26 -10.73 -20.89
CA ASN A 121 -9.08 -10.24 -19.52
C ASN A 121 -7.82 -10.80 -18.84
N PHE A 122 -7.09 -11.70 -19.49
CA PHE A 122 -5.79 -12.17 -19.02
C PHE A 122 -4.78 -11.02 -19.02
N MET A 123 -4.04 -10.87 -17.93
CA MET A 123 -3.02 -9.83 -17.80
C MET A 123 -1.62 -10.40 -18.02
N PHE A 124 -1.16 -11.26 -17.15
CA PHE A 124 0.11 -11.99 -17.28
C PHE A 124 0.19 -13.16 -16.29
N ASP A 125 1.11 -14.07 -16.57
CA ASP A 125 1.48 -15.22 -15.72
C ASP A 125 2.74 -14.86 -14.92
N ILE A 126 2.70 -15.03 -13.59
CA ILE A 126 3.86 -14.73 -12.73
C ILE A 126 5.03 -15.68 -13.05
N LYS A 127 4.75 -16.93 -13.40
CA LYS A 127 5.79 -17.92 -13.69
C LYS A 127 6.55 -17.62 -15.00
N GLU A 128 5.86 -17.03 -15.99
CA GLU A 128 6.48 -16.64 -17.25
C GLU A 128 7.37 -15.41 -17.10
N ASP A 129 7.04 -14.50 -16.18
CA ASP A 129 7.85 -13.32 -15.89
C ASP A 129 7.71 -12.88 -14.41
N GLU A 130 8.44 -13.54 -13.51
CA GLU A 130 8.52 -13.16 -12.09
C GLU A 130 8.99 -11.70 -11.90
N ASN A 131 9.74 -11.16 -12.84
CA ASN A 131 10.24 -9.79 -12.77
C ASN A 131 9.12 -8.76 -12.85
N ILE A 132 8.04 -9.03 -13.60
CA ILE A 132 6.89 -8.12 -13.68
C ILE A 132 6.27 -7.90 -12.30
N TRP A 133 5.97 -8.98 -11.57
CA TRP A 133 5.38 -8.87 -10.25
C TRP A 133 6.33 -8.20 -9.26
N ASN A 134 7.60 -8.61 -9.24
CA ASN A 134 8.60 -7.99 -8.37
C ASN A 134 8.74 -6.49 -8.66
N LYS A 135 8.78 -6.10 -9.93
CA LYS A 135 8.81 -4.70 -10.34
C LYS A 135 7.58 -3.92 -9.82
N VAL A 136 6.38 -4.45 -10.04
CA VAL A 136 5.13 -3.83 -9.56
C VAL A 136 5.13 -3.68 -8.04
N LYS A 137 5.50 -4.74 -7.32
CA LYS A 137 5.57 -4.76 -5.85
C LYS A 137 6.53 -3.69 -5.33
N HIS A 138 7.76 -3.66 -5.84
CA HIS A 138 8.80 -2.77 -5.32
C HIS A 138 8.59 -1.30 -5.71
N ILE A 139 8.05 -1.02 -6.89
CA ILE A 139 7.58 0.33 -7.24
C ILE A 139 6.46 0.78 -6.29
N SER A 140 5.49 -0.09 -6.01
CA SER A 140 4.40 0.23 -5.08
C SER A 140 4.91 0.50 -3.66
N ILE A 141 5.90 -0.26 -3.19
CA ILE A 141 6.58 -0.04 -1.90
C ILE A 141 7.27 1.33 -1.87
N SER A 142 7.97 1.72 -2.93
CA SER A 142 8.63 3.02 -3.02
C SER A 142 7.62 4.18 -2.96
N PHE A 143 6.48 4.09 -3.65
CA PHE A 143 5.42 5.09 -3.57
C PHE A 143 4.74 5.11 -2.20
N LEU A 144 4.55 3.96 -1.56
CA LEU A 144 4.05 3.90 -0.18
C LEU A 144 5.01 4.59 0.80
N ALA A 145 6.32 4.43 0.63
CA ALA A 145 7.31 5.13 1.44
C ALA A 145 7.22 6.67 1.27
N MET A 146 6.99 7.14 0.05
CA MET A 146 6.75 8.57 -0.23
C MET A 146 5.49 9.09 0.48
N GLU A 147 4.40 8.31 0.45
CA GLU A 147 3.17 8.65 1.17
C GLU A 147 3.40 8.73 2.69
N GLN A 148 4.14 7.78 3.27
CA GLN A 148 4.51 7.77 4.69
C GLN A 148 5.32 9.01 5.09
N VAL A 149 6.26 9.43 4.23
CA VAL A 149 7.03 10.66 4.43
C VAL A 149 6.13 11.89 4.42
N GLY A 150 5.17 11.97 3.50
CA GLY A 150 4.18 13.05 3.45
C GLY A 150 3.32 13.10 4.71
N GLY A 151 2.86 11.94 5.19
CA GLY A 151 2.11 11.82 6.44
C GLY A 151 2.92 12.25 7.67
N ALA A 152 4.19 11.84 7.75
CA ALA A 152 5.10 12.25 8.82
C ALA A 152 5.35 13.76 8.81
N GLN A 153 5.54 14.36 7.63
CA GLN A 153 5.70 15.82 7.50
C GLN A 153 4.46 16.56 8.01
N ALA A 154 3.26 16.14 7.63
CA ALA A 154 2.02 16.74 8.12
C ALA A 154 1.90 16.65 9.65
N CYS A 155 2.35 15.55 10.26
CA CYS A 155 2.40 15.42 11.72
C CYS A 155 3.33 16.45 12.38
N LEU A 156 4.52 16.67 11.81
CA LEU A 156 5.46 17.68 12.29
C LEU A 156 4.87 19.10 12.16
N ASP A 157 4.26 19.41 11.03
CA ASP A 157 3.67 20.73 10.77
C ASP A 157 2.54 21.02 11.79
N MET A 158 1.64 20.06 12.03
CA MET A 158 0.61 20.16 13.06
C MET A 158 1.21 20.34 14.45
N SER A 159 2.22 19.54 14.81
CA SER A 159 2.87 19.61 16.12
C SER A 159 3.53 20.96 16.37
N THR A 160 4.26 21.47 15.39
CA THR A 160 4.95 22.77 15.50
C THR A 160 3.96 23.94 15.56
N GLN A 161 2.87 23.87 14.79
CA GLN A 161 1.83 24.88 14.86
C GLN A 161 1.13 24.88 16.22
N TYR A 162 0.69 23.72 16.70
CA TYR A 162 0.06 23.58 18.01
C TYR A 162 0.99 24.04 19.14
N ALA A 163 2.28 23.71 19.06
CA ALA A 163 3.27 24.12 20.05
C ALA A 163 3.44 25.66 20.15
N LYS A 164 3.21 26.39 19.07
CA LYS A 164 3.25 27.86 19.07
C LYS A 164 1.98 28.50 19.64
N GLU A 165 0.84 27.84 19.47
CA GLU A 165 -0.48 28.39 19.82
C GLU A 165 -0.95 27.97 21.22
N ARG A 166 -0.68 26.73 21.62
CA ARG A 166 -1.18 26.20 22.89
C ARG A 166 -0.46 26.78 24.08
N ILE A 167 -1.20 27.43 24.94
CA ILE A 167 -0.70 28.03 26.21
C ILE A 167 -0.90 27.02 27.35
N GLN A 168 0.17 26.74 28.09
CA GLN A 168 0.14 26.05 29.37
C GLN A 168 1.20 26.67 30.31
N PHE A 169 0.91 26.71 31.62
CA PHE A 169 1.80 27.34 32.61
C PHE A 169 2.18 28.78 32.26
N GLY A 170 1.24 29.54 31.65
CA GLY A 170 1.40 30.94 31.29
C GLY A 170 2.24 31.24 30.04
N ARG A 171 2.61 30.23 29.24
CA ARG A 171 3.42 30.40 28.03
C ARG A 171 3.11 29.34 26.98
N PRO A 172 3.45 29.56 25.70
CA PRO A 172 3.33 28.54 24.66
C PRO A 172 4.09 27.26 25.01
N ILE A 173 3.50 26.08 24.74
CA ILE A 173 4.15 24.80 25.06
C ILE A 173 5.45 24.60 24.28
N GLY A 174 5.60 25.19 23.09
CA GLY A 174 6.84 25.21 22.31
C GLY A 174 8.02 25.94 22.99
N SER A 175 7.78 26.66 24.10
CA SER A 175 8.87 27.22 24.91
C SER A 175 9.53 26.22 25.88
N PHE A 176 8.96 25.02 26.00
CA PHE A 176 9.54 23.96 26.83
C PHE A 176 10.51 23.09 25.99
N GLN A 177 11.71 22.87 26.53
CA GLN A 177 12.75 22.10 25.81
C GLN A 177 12.30 20.68 25.38
N ALA A 178 11.47 20.02 26.20
CA ALA A 178 10.96 18.69 25.87
C ALA A 178 10.17 18.70 24.54
N ILE A 179 9.34 19.71 24.30
CA ILE A 179 8.57 19.86 23.06
C ILE A 179 9.48 20.28 21.89
N GLN A 180 10.44 21.20 22.16
CA GLN A 180 11.40 21.64 21.14
C GLN A 180 12.24 20.47 20.63
N HIS A 181 12.80 19.65 21.53
CA HIS A 181 13.61 18.49 21.16
C HIS A 181 12.80 17.43 20.44
N MET A 182 11.55 17.17 20.87
CA MET A 182 10.66 16.25 20.19
C MET A 182 10.42 16.69 18.71
N CYS A 183 10.09 17.96 18.49
CA CYS A 183 9.91 18.49 17.12
C CYS A 183 11.22 18.46 16.31
N ALA A 184 12.36 18.71 16.94
CA ALA A 184 13.66 18.62 16.27
C ALA A 184 14.00 17.18 15.85
N ASP A 185 13.74 16.20 16.74
CA ASP A 185 13.93 14.78 16.45
C ASP A 185 12.99 14.29 15.35
N MET A 186 11.71 14.73 15.35
CA MET A 186 10.78 14.47 14.26
C MET A 186 11.33 14.98 12.93
N LEU A 187 11.81 16.22 12.87
CA LEU A 187 12.39 16.80 11.66
C LEU A 187 13.58 16.00 11.14
N LEU A 188 14.52 15.65 12.02
CA LEU A 188 15.71 14.88 11.66
C LEU A 188 15.35 13.52 11.05
N GLN A 189 14.41 12.81 11.66
CA GLN A 189 13.93 11.52 11.17
C GLN A 189 13.22 11.65 9.82
N ILE A 190 12.38 12.68 9.64
CA ILE A 190 11.67 12.95 8.39
C ILE A 190 12.64 13.29 7.27
N GLU A 191 13.64 14.13 7.49
CA GLU A 191 14.62 14.48 6.45
C GLU A 191 15.45 13.27 6.00
N SER A 192 15.79 12.38 6.95
CA SER A 192 16.42 11.11 6.62
C SER A 192 15.51 10.18 5.82
N ALA A 193 14.21 10.08 6.21
CA ALA A 193 13.21 9.30 5.49
C ALA A 193 12.95 9.83 4.07
N LYS A 194 12.90 11.16 3.90
CA LYS A 194 12.80 11.80 2.58
C LYS A 194 13.95 11.38 1.67
N SER A 195 15.18 11.42 2.16
CA SER A 195 16.35 11.06 1.36
C SER A 195 16.25 9.62 0.84
N ILE A 196 15.88 8.67 1.72
CA ILE A 196 15.75 7.25 1.37
C ILE A 196 14.56 7.04 0.40
N ALA A 197 13.39 7.62 0.68
CA ALA A 197 12.21 7.48 -0.17
C ALA A 197 12.41 8.08 -1.56
N TYR A 198 13.00 9.27 -1.65
CA TYR A 198 13.31 9.89 -2.94
C TYR A 198 14.37 9.10 -3.73
N SER A 199 15.34 8.48 -3.05
CA SER A 199 16.28 7.59 -3.71
C SER A 199 15.58 6.38 -4.31
N SER A 200 14.66 5.74 -3.58
CA SER A 200 13.98 4.52 -4.03
C SER A 200 13.08 4.73 -5.26
N VAL A 201 12.46 5.91 -5.44
CA VAL A 201 11.63 6.18 -6.63
C VAL A 201 12.44 6.59 -7.86
N ARG A 202 13.75 6.83 -7.72
CA ARG A 202 14.65 7.21 -8.83
C ARG A 202 15.45 6.04 -9.39
N VAL A 203 15.37 4.88 -8.76
CA VAL A 203 16.04 3.67 -9.26
C VAL A 203 15.46 3.28 -10.61
N ASP A 204 16.31 2.83 -11.52
CA ASP A 204 15.86 2.25 -12.78
C ASP A 204 15.03 0.99 -12.49
N SER A 205 13.79 1.02 -12.94
CA SER A 205 12.87 -0.07 -12.70
C SER A 205 13.23 -1.37 -13.42
N ASP A 206 14.20 -1.35 -14.31
CA ASP A 206 14.72 -2.53 -14.99
C ASP A 206 15.89 -3.18 -14.23
N ASP A 207 16.51 -2.47 -13.28
CA ASP A 207 17.43 -3.05 -12.31
C ASP A 207 16.64 -3.58 -11.09
N ILE A 208 16.17 -4.82 -11.19
CA ILE A 208 15.33 -5.45 -10.17
C ILE A 208 16.03 -5.58 -8.82
N VAL A 209 17.34 -5.86 -8.80
CA VAL A 209 18.10 -6.03 -7.56
C VAL A 209 18.23 -4.69 -6.83
N GLU A 210 18.61 -3.63 -7.52
CA GLU A 210 18.71 -2.29 -6.94
C GLU A 210 17.32 -1.76 -6.53
N LEU A 211 16.28 -2.02 -7.32
CA LEU A 211 14.90 -1.67 -7.02
C LEU A 211 14.41 -2.37 -5.73
N GLU A 212 14.67 -3.67 -5.59
CA GLU A 212 14.32 -4.43 -4.39
C GLU A 212 15.09 -3.90 -3.16
N MET A 213 16.39 -3.68 -3.28
CA MET A 213 17.23 -3.16 -2.21
C MET A 213 16.73 -1.80 -1.72
N SER A 214 16.59 -0.84 -2.62
CA SER A 214 16.25 0.55 -2.30
C SER A 214 14.83 0.68 -1.75
N SER A 215 13.85 -0.03 -2.33
CA SER A 215 12.47 -0.02 -1.86
C SER A 215 12.33 -0.70 -0.49
N SER A 216 13.06 -1.80 -0.24
CA SER A 216 13.05 -2.47 1.07
C SER A 216 13.68 -1.59 2.15
N MET A 217 14.77 -0.89 1.85
CA MET A 217 15.35 0.11 2.77
C MET A 217 14.35 1.24 3.07
N ALA A 218 13.68 1.76 2.04
CA ALA A 218 12.66 2.80 2.18
C ALA A 218 11.48 2.31 3.02
N LYS A 219 10.95 1.11 2.75
CA LYS A 219 9.86 0.50 3.53
C LYS A 219 10.23 0.37 5.00
N ALA A 220 11.41 -0.16 5.29
CA ALA A 220 11.86 -0.39 6.66
C ALA A 220 11.94 0.92 7.44
N TYR A 221 12.61 1.93 6.88
CA TYR A 221 12.88 3.17 7.60
C TYR A 221 11.66 4.10 7.64
N CYS A 222 10.98 4.33 6.51
CA CYS A 222 9.84 5.25 6.46
C CYS A 222 8.65 4.76 7.31
N SER A 223 8.40 3.44 7.37
CA SER A 223 7.35 2.89 8.23
C SER A 223 7.64 3.15 9.71
N ASP A 224 8.87 2.97 10.17
CA ASP A 224 9.26 3.23 11.56
C ASP A 224 9.17 4.72 11.88
N VAL A 225 9.66 5.58 10.97
CA VAL A 225 9.60 7.04 11.13
C VAL A 225 8.16 7.52 11.21
N PHE A 226 7.28 7.09 10.30
CA PHE A 226 5.89 7.54 10.31
C PHE A 226 5.14 7.07 11.57
N ASN A 227 5.36 5.83 12.02
CA ASN A 227 4.80 5.35 13.28
C ASN A 227 5.28 6.18 14.48
N LYS A 228 6.58 6.47 14.56
CA LYS A 228 7.17 7.25 15.65
C LYS A 228 6.66 8.70 15.63
N VAL A 229 6.76 9.37 14.50
CA VAL A 229 6.39 10.77 14.34
C VAL A 229 4.89 10.99 14.56
N SER A 230 4.03 10.10 14.09
CA SER A 230 2.58 10.19 14.35
C SER A 230 2.25 9.99 15.82
N GLY A 231 2.97 9.13 16.53
CA GLY A 231 2.87 8.98 18.00
C GLY A 231 3.32 10.23 18.74
N ASP A 232 4.44 10.83 18.35
CA ASP A 232 4.95 12.08 18.93
C ASP A 232 4.00 13.25 18.66
N ASN A 233 3.38 13.30 17.47
CA ASN A 233 2.33 14.26 17.17
C ASN A 233 1.16 14.18 18.16
N ILE A 234 0.67 12.97 18.46
CA ILE A 234 -0.36 12.78 19.49
C ILE A 234 0.15 13.27 20.87
N GLN A 235 1.40 12.94 21.21
CA GLN A 235 1.99 13.34 22.49
C GLN A 235 2.08 14.87 22.64
N VAL A 236 2.46 15.59 21.59
CA VAL A 236 2.51 17.07 21.57
C VAL A 236 1.13 17.67 21.78
N HIS A 237 0.09 17.10 21.16
CA HIS A 237 -1.29 17.56 21.31
C HIS A 237 -1.92 17.16 22.66
N GLY A 238 -1.40 16.11 23.30
CA GLY A 238 -1.98 15.56 24.52
C GLY A 238 -3.38 14.99 24.30
N GLY A 239 -4.30 15.20 25.27
CA GLY A 239 -5.63 14.59 25.22
C GLY A 239 -6.43 14.85 23.96
N ILE A 240 -6.34 16.04 23.35
CA ILE A 240 -7.08 16.37 22.13
C ILE A 240 -6.61 15.55 20.93
N GLY A 241 -5.33 15.13 20.91
CA GLY A 241 -4.76 14.33 19.82
C GLY A 241 -5.42 12.95 19.62
N PHE A 242 -6.12 12.44 20.65
CA PHE A 242 -6.88 11.19 20.58
C PHE A 242 -8.37 11.37 20.28
N THR A 243 -8.86 12.61 20.29
CA THR A 243 -10.28 12.88 20.07
C THR A 243 -10.59 13.06 18.58
N TRP A 244 -11.87 12.93 18.23
CA TRP A 244 -12.34 13.21 16.87
C TRP A 244 -12.35 14.70 16.51
N GLU A 245 -12.06 15.57 17.46
CA GLU A 245 -11.95 17.02 17.25
C GLU A 245 -10.64 17.42 16.56
N HIS A 246 -9.65 16.52 16.54
CA HIS A 246 -8.33 16.78 15.96
C HIS A 246 -7.87 15.62 15.05
N PRO A 247 -7.28 15.88 13.87
CA PRO A 247 -6.91 14.84 12.89
C PRO A 247 -5.69 13.99 13.29
N ALA A 248 -4.97 14.30 14.37
CA ALA A 248 -3.74 13.59 14.75
C ALA A 248 -3.90 12.07 14.84
N HIS A 249 -5.04 11.59 15.39
CA HIS A 249 -5.33 10.17 15.52
C HIS A 249 -5.51 9.47 14.16
N LEU A 250 -5.94 10.18 13.11
CA LEU A 250 -6.06 9.62 11.76
C LEU A 250 -4.69 9.28 11.19
N TYR A 251 -3.70 10.16 11.37
CA TYR A 251 -2.32 9.92 10.94
C TYR A 251 -1.69 8.75 11.70
N PHE A 252 -1.96 8.63 13.00
CA PHE A 252 -1.47 7.50 13.79
C PHE A 252 -2.06 6.17 13.33
N LYS A 253 -3.35 6.11 13.07
CA LYS A 253 -4.04 4.94 12.53
C LYS A 253 -3.53 4.57 11.14
N LYS A 254 -3.36 5.59 10.27
CA LYS A 254 -2.81 5.44 8.93
C LYS A 254 -1.38 4.91 8.97
N ALA A 255 -0.51 5.46 9.82
CA ALA A 255 0.87 4.99 9.97
C ALA A 255 0.92 3.49 10.31
N LYS A 256 0.03 3.04 11.21
CA LYS A 256 -0.08 1.64 11.57
C LYS A 256 -0.55 0.76 10.41
N SER A 257 -1.58 1.19 9.68
CA SER A 257 -2.08 0.49 8.49
C SER A 257 -1.00 0.39 7.42
N ASP A 258 -0.39 1.50 7.05
CA ASP A 258 0.66 1.57 6.03
C ASP A 258 1.88 0.70 6.37
N SER A 259 2.18 0.51 7.67
CA SER A 259 3.30 -0.32 8.10
C SER A 259 3.11 -1.81 7.79
N LEU A 260 1.88 -2.25 7.47
CA LEU A 260 1.54 -3.64 7.16
C LEU A 260 1.41 -3.92 5.67
N ILE A 261 1.15 -2.90 4.84
CA ILE A 261 0.99 -3.05 3.38
C ILE A 261 2.32 -3.50 2.76
N PHE A 262 2.29 -4.55 1.94
CA PHE A 262 3.46 -5.20 1.33
C PHE A 262 4.50 -5.72 2.35
N GLY A 263 4.06 -6.09 3.54
CA GLY A 263 4.91 -6.58 4.61
C GLY A 263 5.28 -5.51 5.63
N THR A 264 5.99 -5.96 6.66
CA THR A 264 6.39 -5.14 7.80
C THR A 264 7.79 -4.53 7.63
N ALA A 265 8.14 -3.52 8.44
CA ALA A 265 9.51 -3.02 8.50
C ALA A 265 10.54 -4.13 8.85
N LYS A 266 10.12 -5.13 9.63
CA LYS A 266 10.97 -6.30 9.95
C LYS A 266 11.20 -7.18 8.73
N SER A 267 10.14 -7.53 7.97
CA SER A 267 10.31 -8.32 6.74
C SER A 267 11.17 -7.59 5.72
N ALA A 268 10.99 -6.29 5.55
CA ALA A 268 11.81 -5.48 4.65
C ALA A 268 13.30 -5.46 5.06
N ARG A 269 13.62 -5.45 6.38
CA ARG A 269 15.01 -5.61 6.84
C ARG A 269 15.58 -7.00 6.53
N ASN A 270 14.76 -8.05 6.61
CA ASN A 270 15.18 -9.40 6.22
C ASN A 270 15.50 -9.46 4.71
N ASP A 271 14.72 -8.77 3.86
CA ASP A 271 14.99 -8.69 2.43
C ASP A 271 16.35 -7.99 2.17
N VAL A 272 16.61 -6.87 2.84
CA VAL A 272 17.91 -6.19 2.76
C VAL A 272 19.06 -7.11 3.22
N SER A 273 18.88 -7.82 4.35
CA SER A 273 19.90 -8.75 4.86
C SER A 273 20.20 -9.87 3.86
N ARG A 274 19.15 -10.46 3.25
CA ARG A 274 19.26 -11.49 2.22
C ARG A 274 20.02 -10.98 0.98
N LEU A 275 19.72 -9.77 0.52
CA LEU A 275 20.38 -9.15 -0.63
C LEU A 275 21.87 -8.84 -0.36
N LEU A 276 22.21 -8.55 0.88
CA LEU A 276 23.61 -8.36 1.33
C LEU A 276 24.33 -9.66 1.66
N SER A 277 23.67 -10.82 1.52
CA SER A 277 24.22 -12.15 1.85
C SER A 277 24.66 -12.29 3.32
N LEU A 278 23.90 -11.66 4.24
CA LEU A 278 24.13 -11.70 5.70
C LEU A 278 23.25 -12.78 6.37
#